data_7d822eb143472f468183b58c210bda31
#
_entry.id   7d822eb143472f468183b58c210bda31
#
_cell.length_a   1.000
_cell.length_b   1.000
_cell.length_c   1.000
_cell.angle_alpha   90.00
_cell.angle_beta   90.00
_cell.angle_gamma   90.00
#
_symmetry.space_group_name_H-M   'P 1'
#
loop_
_entity.id
_entity.type
_entity.pdbx_description
1 polymer ?
#
loop_
_entity_poly.entity_id
_entity_poly.type
_entity_poly.pdbx_seq_one_letter_code
_entity_poly.pdbx_strand_id
1 'polypeptide(L)'
;MKRLLTIGICVLALLCCCQKTTKQADAPQQPVNVDQRVKEIYDDVVKTYGNDVMPNNLKNLAPLYCSKDWNAMLAAIAEADKDKDMGFFDADYWVMGQDYQDISADNIKVERQTEQEATATLDLHNCGNVTQVRLSLVLEDGQWMIDNFEDVSNGLDWKQAMKEYLEEQ
;
A
#
# COMPACT_ATOMS: atom_id res chain seq x y z
N MET A 1 7.37 67.84 61.34
CA MET A 1 7.18 66.39 61.08
C MET A 1 6.49 66.27 59.72
N LYS A 2 7.25 66.04 58.66
CA LYS A 2 6.78 65.94 57.26
C LYS A 2 6.88 64.47 56.84
N ARG A 3 5.76 63.88 56.53
CA ARG A 3 5.68 62.50 55.95
C ARG A 3 5.78 62.62 54.47
N LEU A 4 6.84 62.03 53.88
CA LEU A 4 6.93 61.83 52.43
C LEU A 4 6.14 60.59 52.04
N LEU A 5 5.22 60.79 51.12
CA LEU A 5 4.52 59.69 50.44
C LEU A 5 5.28 59.34 49.19
N THR A 6 5.80 58.09 49.11
CA THR A 6 6.45 57.58 47.91
C THR A 6 5.40 56.79 47.07
N ILE A 7 5.12 57.31 45.88
CA ILE A 7 4.21 56.67 44.93
C ILE A 7 5.05 55.69 44.12
N GLY A 8 4.78 54.40 44.30
CA GLY A 8 5.37 53.33 43.46
C GLY A 8 4.63 53.18 42.15
N ILE A 9 5.30 53.41 41.05
CA ILE A 9 4.77 53.17 39.71
C ILE A 9 5.06 51.68 39.36
N CYS A 10 4.03 50.86 39.33
CA CYS A 10 4.07 49.51 38.77
C CYS A 10 4.04 49.57 37.24
N VAL A 11 5.16 49.36 36.61
CA VAL A 11 5.20 49.13 35.15
C VAL A 11 4.91 47.64 34.89
N LEU A 12 3.69 47.36 34.41
CA LEU A 12 3.34 46.06 33.90
C LEU A 12 3.97 45.89 32.49
N ALA A 13 5.05 45.17 32.42
CA ALA A 13 5.61 44.69 31.13
C ALA A 13 4.76 43.51 30.65
N LEU A 14 3.91 43.75 29.67
CA LEU A 14 3.22 42.71 28.88
C LEU A 14 4.28 42.01 27.98
N LEU A 15 4.79 40.89 28.44
CA LEU A 15 5.55 39.95 27.61
C LEU A 15 4.60 39.21 26.69
N CYS A 16 4.45 39.73 25.46
CA CYS A 16 3.78 39.05 24.38
C CYS A 16 4.64 37.84 23.94
N CYS A 17 4.36 36.66 24.51
CA CYS A 17 5.02 35.41 24.15
C CYS A 17 4.46 34.96 22.79
N CYS A 18 5.09 35.40 21.70
CA CYS A 18 4.88 34.79 20.40
C CYS A 18 5.39 33.33 20.44
N GLN A 19 4.54 32.40 20.77
CA GLN A 19 4.80 30.99 20.56
C GLN A 19 4.85 30.75 19.04
N LYS A 20 6.07 30.76 18.47
CA LYS A 20 6.31 30.15 17.18
C LYS A 20 6.04 28.66 17.33
N THR A 21 4.90 28.22 16.81
CA THR A 21 4.63 26.80 16.59
C THR A 21 5.66 26.33 15.56
N THR A 22 6.79 25.85 16.02
CA THR A 22 7.71 25.04 15.20
C THR A 22 6.91 23.80 14.82
N LYS A 23 6.46 23.70 13.56
CA LYS A 23 6.11 22.41 12.98
C LYS A 23 7.35 21.56 13.13
N GLN A 24 7.26 20.59 14.05
CA GLN A 24 8.23 19.52 14.18
C GLN A 24 8.19 18.81 12.83
N ALA A 25 9.23 18.95 12.04
CA ALA A 25 9.41 18.13 10.85
C ALA A 25 9.48 16.69 11.37
N ASP A 26 8.53 15.88 10.95
CA ASP A 26 8.56 14.45 11.23
C ASP A 26 9.93 13.94 10.77
N ALA A 27 10.66 13.35 11.68
CA ALA A 27 11.90 12.66 11.35
C ALA A 27 11.53 11.60 10.29
N PRO A 28 12.37 11.40 9.25
CA PRO A 28 12.08 10.39 8.25
C PRO A 28 11.87 9.05 8.97
N GLN A 29 10.64 8.55 8.92
CA GLN A 29 10.32 7.24 9.45
C GLN A 29 11.14 6.23 8.65
N GLN A 30 11.90 5.39 9.34
CA GLN A 30 12.58 4.28 8.66
C GLN A 30 11.49 3.43 7.96
N PRO A 31 11.71 3.02 6.70
CA PRO A 31 10.74 2.20 6.00
C PRO A 31 10.48 0.93 6.82
N VAL A 32 9.20 0.56 6.93
CA VAL A 32 8.78 -0.68 7.57
C VAL A 32 9.52 -1.85 6.90
N ASN A 33 9.92 -2.84 7.68
CA ASN A 33 10.57 -4.04 7.15
C ASN A 33 9.67 -4.71 6.09
N VAL A 34 10.26 -5.21 5.01
CA VAL A 34 9.53 -5.76 3.85
C VAL A 34 8.60 -6.90 4.24
N ASP A 35 9.08 -7.87 5.03
CA ASP A 35 8.28 -9.02 5.47
C ASP A 35 7.08 -8.58 6.34
N GLN A 36 7.29 -7.65 7.25
CA GLN A 36 6.20 -7.06 8.03
C GLN A 36 5.20 -6.34 7.12
N ARG A 37 5.69 -5.58 6.13
CA ARG A 37 4.81 -4.88 5.18
C ARG A 37 3.99 -5.83 4.33
N VAL A 38 4.60 -6.88 3.80
CA VAL A 38 3.89 -7.92 3.02
C VAL A 38 2.83 -8.61 3.88
N LYS A 39 3.16 -8.90 5.14
CA LYS A 39 2.20 -9.47 6.08
C LYS A 39 1.01 -8.53 6.32
N GLU A 40 1.26 -7.24 6.57
CA GLU A 40 0.19 -6.23 6.75
C GLU A 40 -0.73 -6.15 5.53
N ILE A 41 -0.15 -6.17 4.32
CA ILE A 41 -0.91 -6.15 3.06
C ILE A 41 -1.81 -7.38 2.97
N TYR A 42 -1.25 -8.58 3.17
CA TYR A 42 -2.03 -9.81 3.04
C TYR A 42 -3.00 -10.04 4.21
N ASP A 43 -2.74 -9.51 5.40
CA ASP A 43 -3.74 -9.44 6.47
C ASP A 43 -4.98 -8.62 6.02
N ASP A 44 -4.80 -7.55 5.23
CA ASP A 44 -5.90 -6.76 4.66
C ASP A 44 -6.55 -7.45 3.44
N VAL A 45 -5.78 -8.18 2.62
CA VAL A 45 -6.33 -9.04 1.55
C VAL A 45 -7.27 -10.08 2.16
N VAL A 46 -6.81 -10.83 3.17
CA VAL A 46 -7.62 -11.85 3.87
C VAL A 46 -8.91 -11.25 4.44
N LYS A 47 -8.86 -10.05 5.03
CA LYS A 47 -10.08 -9.36 5.52
C LYS A 47 -10.99 -8.92 4.38
N THR A 48 -10.42 -8.45 3.26
CA THR A 48 -11.18 -7.95 2.12
C THR A 48 -11.92 -9.06 1.40
N TYR A 49 -11.28 -10.23 1.26
CA TYR A 49 -11.84 -11.40 0.58
C TYR A 49 -12.39 -12.45 1.54
N GLY A 50 -12.60 -12.09 2.82
CA GLY A 50 -13.18 -12.99 3.82
C GLY A 50 -14.57 -13.49 3.43
N ASN A 51 -14.94 -14.66 3.91
CA ASN A 51 -16.17 -15.40 3.51
C ASN A 51 -17.47 -14.61 3.72
N ASP A 52 -17.48 -13.60 4.58
CA ASP A 52 -18.65 -12.77 4.89
C ASP A 52 -18.74 -11.49 4.03
N VAL A 53 -17.79 -11.27 3.12
CA VAL A 53 -17.74 -10.06 2.28
C VAL A 53 -18.41 -10.33 0.93
N MET A 54 -19.43 -9.52 0.60
CA MET A 54 -20.09 -9.60 -0.70
C MET A 54 -19.17 -9.04 -1.79
N PRO A 55 -19.12 -9.64 -3.01
CA PRO A 55 -18.24 -9.22 -4.10
C PRO A 55 -18.29 -7.72 -4.45
N ASN A 56 -19.47 -7.12 -4.39
CA ASN A 56 -19.66 -5.69 -4.67
C ASN A 56 -19.24 -4.74 -3.55
N ASN A 57 -18.80 -5.28 -2.42
CA ASN A 57 -18.31 -4.53 -1.25
C ASN A 57 -16.81 -4.70 -1.02
N LEU A 58 -16.08 -5.32 -1.96
CA LEU A 58 -14.64 -5.48 -1.84
C LEU A 58 -13.95 -4.12 -1.80
N LYS A 59 -13.04 -3.98 -0.86
CA LYS A 59 -12.20 -2.79 -0.75
C LYS A 59 -11.22 -2.74 -1.91
N ASN A 60 -11.11 -1.60 -2.59
CA ASN A 60 -10.05 -1.42 -3.59
C ASN A 60 -8.70 -1.27 -2.88
N LEU A 61 -7.87 -2.30 -2.97
CA LEU A 61 -6.58 -2.38 -2.30
C LEU A 61 -5.44 -1.73 -3.12
N ALA A 62 -5.57 -1.66 -4.45
CA ALA A 62 -4.49 -1.20 -5.31
C ALA A 62 -3.99 0.23 -4.99
N PRO A 63 -4.84 1.25 -4.78
CA PRO A 63 -4.38 2.58 -4.40
C PRO A 63 -3.67 2.65 -3.05
N LEU A 64 -3.83 1.64 -2.20
CA LEU A 64 -3.27 1.60 -0.84
C LEU A 64 -1.94 0.86 -0.77
N TYR A 65 -1.75 -0.13 -1.65
CA TYR A 65 -0.67 -1.09 -1.52
C TYR A 65 0.15 -1.29 -2.78
N CYS A 66 -0.32 -0.83 -3.95
CA CYS A 66 0.44 -0.95 -5.19
C CYS A 66 1.15 0.34 -5.57
N SER A 67 2.23 0.21 -6.32
CA SER A 67 3.04 1.31 -6.84
C SER A 67 2.24 2.26 -7.72
N LYS A 68 2.76 3.47 -7.91
CA LYS A 68 2.19 4.43 -8.85
C LYS A 68 2.16 3.89 -10.27
N ASP A 69 3.20 3.13 -10.65
CA ASP A 69 3.31 2.52 -11.98
C ASP A 69 2.24 1.42 -12.18
N TRP A 70 2.08 0.53 -11.21
CA TRP A 70 1.00 -0.47 -11.23
C TRP A 70 -0.39 0.19 -11.37
N ASN A 71 -0.68 1.20 -10.55
CA ASN A 71 -1.96 1.91 -10.59
C ASN A 71 -2.17 2.65 -11.92
N ALA A 72 -1.11 3.20 -12.54
CA ALA A 72 -1.19 3.80 -13.87
C ALA A 72 -1.53 2.76 -14.96
N MET A 73 -0.95 1.56 -14.86
CA MET A 73 -1.28 0.46 -15.77
C MET A 73 -2.72 -0.02 -15.61
N LEU A 74 -3.21 -0.14 -14.37
CA LEU A 74 -4.64 -0.46 -14.12
C LEU A 74 -5.57 0.57 -14.77
N ALA A 75 -5.24 1.85 -14.68
CA ALA A 75 -6.02 2.91 -15.31
C ALA A 75 -5.99 2.82 -16.85
N ALA A 76 -4.83 2.48 -17.44
CA ALA A 76 -4.69 2.30 -18.88
C ALA A 76 -5.48 1.07 -19.38
N ILE A 77 -5.44 -0.04 -18.64
CA ILE A 77 -6.27 -1.23 -18.93
C ILE A 77 -7.76 -0.88 -18.87
N ALA A 78 -8.20 -0.19 -17.82
CA ALA A 78 -9.61 0.21 -17.69
C ALA A 78 -10.10 1.09 -18.84
N GLU A 79 -9.25 1.99 -19.37
CA GLU A 79 -9.59 2.79 -20.55
C GLU A 79 -9.60 1.95 -21.84
N ALA A 80 -8.64 1.02 -21.99
CA ALA A 80 -8.59 0.10 -23.12
C ALA A 80 -9.80 -0.87 -23.18
N ASP A 81 -10.34 -1.23 -22.01
CA ASP A 81 -11.45 -2.16 -21.87
C ASP A 81 -12.83 -1.49 -21.90
N LYS A 82 -12.89 -0.17 -21.89
CA LYS A 82 -14.11 0.62 -21.69
C LYS A 82 -15.30 0.24 -22.57
N ASP A 83 -15.04 -0.16 -23.83
CA ASP A 83 -16.07 -0.52 -24.80
C ASP A 83 -16.02 -2.02 -25.18
N LYS A 84 -15.34 -2.85 -24.37
CA LYS A 84 -15.21 -4.29 -24.60
C LYS A 84 -16.17 -5.08 -23.75
N ASP A 85 -16.74 -6.14 -24.33
CA ASP A 85 -17.59 -7.09 -23.61
C ASP A 85 -16.83 -7.91 -22.57
N MET A 86 -15.55 -8.17 -22.84
CA MET A 86 -14.62 -8.85 -21.91
C MET A 86 -13.36 -7.99 -21.78
N GLY A 87 -12.97 -7.70 -20.54
CA GLY A 87 -11.77 -6.98 -20.22
C GLY A 87 -10.54 -7.88 -20.10
N PHE A 88 -9.41 -7.26 -19.81
CA PHE A 88 -8.13 -7.96 -19.60
C PHE A 88 -8.15 -8.92 -18.40
N PHE A 89 -8.74 -8.47 -17.29
CA PHE A 89 -8.75 -9.26 -16.06
C PHE A 89 -9.88 -10.27 -16.07
N ASP A 90 -9.56 -11.54 -16.29
CA ASP A 90 -10.44 -12.69 -16.09
C ASP A 90 -10.28 -13.34 -14.70
N ALA A 91 -9.26 -12.95 -13.96
CA ALA A 91 -8.97 -13.37 -12.58
C ALA A 91 -8.46 -12.18 -11.74
N ASP A 92 -8.60 -12.27 -10.44
CA ASP A 92 -8.11 -11.25 -9.50
C ASP A 92 -6.69 -11.61 -9.05
N TYR A 93 -5.75 -10.70 -9.31
CA TYR A 93 -4.32 -10.85 -8.95
C TYR A 93 -4.06 -10.84 -7.44
N TRP A 94 -4.98 -10.36 -6.61
CA TRP A 94 -4.85 -10.41 -5.16
C TRP A 94 -5.02 -11.82 -4.60
N VAL A 95 -5.90 -12.61 -5.23
CA VAL A 95 -6.26 -13.96 -4.80
C VAL A 95 -5.89 -15.04 -5.81
N MET A 96 -5.23 -14.66 -6.92
CA MET A 96 -4.81 -15.56 -7.99
C MET A 96 -5.93 -16.47 -8.49
N GLY A 97 -7.12 -15.91 -8.69
CA GLY A 97 -8.29 -16.69 -9.11
C GLY A 97 -9.50 -15.85 -9.46
N GLN A 98 -10.47 -16.48 -10.13
CA GLN A 98 -11.76 -15.88 -10.46
C GLN A 98 -12.71 -15.88 -9.24
N ASP A 99 -12.61 -16.94 -8.45
CA ASP A 99 -13.37 -17.13 -7.21
C ASP A 99 -12.45 -17.04 -6.00
N TYR A 100 -13.04 -16.80 -4.83
CA TYR A 100 -12.30 -16.75 -3.57
C TYR A 100 -13.09 -17.42 -2.45
N GLN A 101 -12.40 -18.27 -1.70
CA GLN A 101 -12.92 -18.94 -0.51
C GLN A 101 -11.76 -19.34 0.41
N ASP A 102 -11.95 -19.14 1.71
CA ASP A 102 -11.01 -19.53 2.75
C ASP A 102 -9.58 -18.97 2.50
N ILE A 103 -9.54 -17.67 2.10
CA ILE A 103 -8.28 -16.98 1.79
C ILE A 103 -7.38 -16.93 3.01
N SER A 104 -6.15 -17.37 2.85
CA SER A 104 -5.06 -17.13 3.80
C SER A 104 -3.71 -17.03 3.09
N ALA A 105 -2.72 -16.44 3.78
CA ALA A 105 -1.37 -16.31 3.27
C ALA A 105 -0.37 -16.67 4.37
N ASP A 106 0.62 -17.49 4.03
CA ASP A 106 1.68 -17.87 4.95
C ASP A 106 3.04 -18.00 4.24
N ASN A 107 4.05 -18.51 4.92
CA ASN A 107 5.40 -18.71 4.40
C ASN A 107 6.01 -17.46 3.74
N ILE A 108 5.65 -16.25 4.23
CA ILE A 108 6.18 -15.00 3.71
C ILE A 108 7.70 -14.96 3.90
N LYS A 109 8.41 -14.76 2.79
CA LYS A 109 9.87 -14.76 2.76
C LYS A 109 10.40 -13.67 1.83
N VAL A 110 11.22 -12.79 2.37
CA VAL A 110 11.97 -11.82 1.55
C VAL A 110 13.13 -12.55 0.86
N GLU A 111 13.16 -12.54 -0.47
CA GLU A 111 14.21 -13.18 -1.27
C GLU A 111 15.37 -12.24 -1.55
N ARG A 112 15.07 -10.97 -1.84
CA ARG A 112 16.04 -9.92 -2.12
C ARG A 112 15.53 -8.58 -1.63
N GLN A 113 16.44 -7.76 -1.14
CA GLN A 113 16.15 -6.38 -0.77
C GLN A 113 17.36 -5.49 -1.04
N THR A 114 17.12 -4.35 -1.66
CA THR A 114 18.03 -3.21 -1.78
C THR A 114 17.46 -2.03 -0.99
N GLU A 115 18.01 -0.82 -1.18
CA GLU A 115 17.44 0.39 -0.57
C GLU A 115 16.10 0.81 -1.17
N GLN A 116 15.81 0.42 -2.42
CA GLN A 116 14.66 0.90 -3.20
C GLN A 116 13.77 -0.20 -3.75
N GLU A 117 14.25 -1.43 -3.82
CA GLU A 117 13.56 -2.56 -4.42
C GLU A 117 13.68 -3.79 -3.52
N ALA A 118 12.63 -4.59 -3.49
CA ALA A 118 12.62 -5.86 -2.82
C ALA A 118 11.82 -6.90 -3.61
N THR A 119 12.11 -8.18 -3.36
CA THR A 119 11.25 -9.28 -3.79
C THR A 119 10.89 -10.13 -2.58
N ALA A 120 9.65 -10.57 -2.51
CA ALA A 120 9.15 -11.47 -1.50
C ALA A 120 8.31 -12.58 -2.12
N THR A 121 8.30 -13.75 -1.51
CA THR A 121 7.41 -14.84 -1.86
C THR A 121 6.48 -15.15 -0.69
N LEU A 122 5.33 -15.72 -1.01
CA LEU A 122 4.37 -16.24 -0.04
C LEU A 122 3.59 -17.41 -0.65
N ASP A 123 3.01 -18.22 0.20
CA ASP A 123 2.03 -19.23 -0.19
C ASP A 123 0.62 -18.66 0.06
N LEU A 124 -0.14 -18.49 -1.03
CA LEU A 124 -1.52 -18.00 -1.01
C LEU A 124 -2.46 -19.21 -1.09
N HIS A 125 -3.32 -19.35 -0.11
CA HIS A 125 -4.38 -20.35 -0.06
C HIS A 125 -5.67 -19.72 -0.57
N ASN A 126 -6.31 -20.37 -1.55
CA ASN A 126 -7.60 -19.97 -2.10
C ASN A 126 -8.37 -21.19 -2.61
N CYS A 127 -9.64 -21.35 -2.25
CA CYS A 127 -10.50 -22.45 -2.70
C CYS A 127 -9.87 -23.84 -2.51
N GLY A 128 -9.11 -24.04 -1.44
CA GLY A 128 -8.40 -25.29 -1.14
C GLY A 128 -7.12 -25.53 -1.95
N ASN A 129 -6.72 -24.61 -2.83
CA ASN A 129 -5.46 -24.65 -3.56
C ASN A 129 -4.40 -23.78 -2.87
N VAL A 130 -3.14 -24.05 -3.17
CA VAL A 130 -2.00 -23.24 -2.74
C VAL A 130 -1.26 -22.74 -3.97
N THR A 131 -1.15 -21.43 -4.10
CA THR A 131 -0.40 -20.76 -5.17
C THR A 131 0.81 -20.07 -4.57
N GLN A 132 2.00 -20.36 -5.09
CA GLN A 132 3.18 -19.59 -4.74
C GLN A 132 3.15 -18.26 -5.48
N VAL A 133 3.06 -17.17 -4.73
CA VAL A 133 3.07 -15.80 -5.25
C VAL A 133 4.43 -15.17 -5.00
N ARG A 134 4.99 -14.53 -6.04
CA ARG A 134 6.13 -13.62 -5.89
C ARG A 134 5.65 -12.19 -6.07
N LEU A 135 6.11 -11.32 -5.19
CA LEU A 135 5.85 -9.89 -5.23
C LEU A 135 7.16 -9.17 -5.55
N SER A 136 7.14 -8.27 -6.53
CA SER A 136 8.15 -7.23 -6.64
C SER A 136 7.65 -5.98 -5.91
N LEU A 137 8.51 -5.39 -5.07
CA LEU A 137 8.17 -4.21 -4.28
C LEU A 137 9.15 -3.09 -4.58
N VAL A 138 8.65 -1.86 -4.57
CA VAL A 138 9.44 -0.63 -4.67
C VAL A 138 9.17 0.27 -3.47
N LEU A 139 10.18 1.04 -3.07
CA LEU A 139 10.05 2.01 -2.00
C LEU A 139 9.55 3.33 -2.56
N GLU A 140 8.30 3.69 -2.28
CA GLU A 140 7.68 4.95 -2.66
C GLU A 140 7.22 5.73 -1.41
N ASP A 141 7.60 7.00 -1.33
CA ASP A 141 7.21 7.89 -0.24
C ASP A 141 7.46 7.29 1.18
N GLY A 142 8.54 6.48 1.32
CA GLY A 142 8.93 5.83 2.56
C GLY A 142 8.16 4.55 2.88
N GLN A 143 7.36 4.02 1.96
CA GLN A 143 6.60 2.78 2.12
C GLN A 143 6.92 1.79 1.00
N TRP A 144 6.96 0.50 1.34
CA TRP A 144 7.06 -0.56 0.35
C TRP A 144 5.69 -0.77 -0.31
N MET A 145 5.68 -0.61 -1.64
CA MET A 145 4.50 -0.75 -2.49
C MET A 145 4.72 -1.91 -3.46
N ILE A 146 3.70 -2.71 -3.71
CA ILE A 146 3.78 -3.81 -4.68
C ILE A 146 3.79 -3.22 -6.10
N ASP A 147 4.81 -3.58 -6.86
CA ASP A 147 5.02 -3.14 -8.24
C ASP A 147 4.72 -4.24 -9.26
N ASN A 148 4.73 -5.49 -8.84
CA ASN A 148 4.32 -6.63 -9.66
C ASN A 148 3.84 -7.80 -8.80
N PHE A 149 2.94 -8.57 -9.37
CA PHE A 149 2.48 -9.87 -8.89
C PHE A 149 2.87 -10.96 -9.90
N GLU A 150 3.45 -12.04 -9.41
CA GLU A 150 3.70 -13.24 -10.20
C GLU A 150 3.00 -14.44 -9.56
N ASP A 151 2.22 -15.17 -10.35
CA ASP A 151 1.83 -16.54 -10.03
C ASP A 151 2.97 -17.47 -10.46
N VAL A 152 3.86 -17.80 -9.54
CA VAL A 152 5.03 -18.65 -9.81
C VAL A 152 4.60 -20.07 -10.18
N SER A 153 3.48 -20.55 -9.60
CA SER A 153 2.97 -21.91 -9.85
C SER A 153 2.52 -22.10 -11.29
N ASN A 154 1.97 -21.05 -11.91
CA ASN A 154 1.44 -21.09 -13.28
C ASN A 154 2.32 -20.32 -14.28
N GLY A 155 3.36 -19.65 -13.81
CA GLY A 155 4.30 -18.88 -14.66
C GLY A 155 3.68 -17.62 -15.24
N LEU A 156 2.73 -16.98 -14.52
CA LEU A 156 2.07 -15.75 -14.96
C LEU A 156 2.68 -14.53 -14.27
N ASP A 157 3.28 -13.64 -15.04
CA ASP A 157 3.72 -12.30 -14.63
C ASP A 157 2.64 -11.29 -15.03
N TRP A 158 1.91 -10.78 -14.05
CA TRP A 158 0.79 -9.89 -14.31
C TRP A 158 1.21 -8.55 -14.94
N LYS A 159 2.34 -7.99 -14.52
CA LYS A 159 2.81 -6.72 -15.09
C LYS A 159 3.26 -6.87 -16.53
N GLN A 160 3.91 -7.98 -16.84
CA GLN A 160 4.29 -8.30 -18.21
C GLN A 160 3.05 -8.53 -19.08
N ALA A 161 2.10 -9.32 -18.62
CA ALA A 161 0.85 -9.58 -19.34
C ALA A 161 0.05 -8.28 -19.62
N MET A 162 -0.03 -7.36 -18.63
CA MET A 162 -0.65 -6.03 -18.83
C MET A 162 0.06 -5.20 -19.90
N LYS A 163 1.39 -5.21 -19.92
CA LYS A 163 2.17 -4.49 -20.94
C LYS A 163 1.90 -5.02 -22.34
N GLU A 164 1.97 -6.34 -22.50
CA GLU A 164 1.71 -7.02 -23.77
C GLU A 164 0.29 -6.70 -24.27
N TYR A 165 -0.71 -6.77 -23.38
CA TYR A 165 -2.07 -6.42 -23.73
C TYR A 165 -2.22 -4.96 -24.18
N LEU A 166 -1.59 -4.01 -23.51
CA LEU A 166 -1.66 -2.58 -23.87
C LEU A 166 -0.92 -2.27 -25.18
N GLU A 167 0.12 -3.03 -25.55
CA GLU A 167 0.85 -2.89 -26.81
C GLU A 167 0.03 -3.38 -28.02
N GLU A 168 -0.95 -4.26 -27.78
CA GLU A 168 -1.84 -4.82 -28.82
C GLU A 168 -3.09 -3.96 -29.11
N GLN A 169 -3.31 -2.86 -28.33
CA GLN A 169 -4.47 -1.98 -28.51
C GLN A 169 -4.18 -0.87 -29.53
#